data_921c02e5c445cf82b08bbc4ab09766de
#
_entry.id   921c02e5c445cf82b08bbc4ab09766de
#
_cell.length_a   1.000
_cell.length_b   1.000
_cell.length_c   1.000
_cell.angle_alpha   90.00
_cell.angle_beta   90.00
_cell.angle_gamma   90.00
#
_symmetry.space_group_name_H-M   'P 1'
#
loop_
_entity.id
_entity.type
_entity.pdbx_description
1 polymer ?
#
loop_
_entity_poly.entity_id
_entity_poly.type
_entity_poly.pdbx_seq_one_letter_code
_entity_poly.pdbx_strand_id
1 'polypeptide(L)'
;MLFRSSKAVVSGGTGIYYSADNIWIIGRQQDKDGSEIKGYHFIINIEKSRYVKEKSKIPISVSWEGGIQKWSGLIDIAVEGGFVYKGKKSRSTGYCPMDHETGEVDDSKMYYERETMNSEFWEPILNNPAFKEYVKKKYKISHSAVQEEVSIDDEDYDVIEEE
;
A
#
# COMPACT_ATOMS: atom_id res chain seq x y z
N MET A 1 -25.42 13.76 -12.48
CA MET A 1 -25.43 12.47 -13.22
C MET A 1 -24.37 11.58 -12.58
N LEU A 2 -24.76 10.65 -11.72
CA LEU A 2 -23.84 9.75 -11.01
C LEU A 2 -23.45 8.63 -11.99
N PHE A 3 -22.24 8.67 -12.51
CA PHE A 3 -21.67 7.53 -13.24
C PHE A 3 -21.46 6.40 -12.21
N ARG A 4 -22.35 5.43 -12.19
CA ARG A 4 -22.08 4.14 -11.57
C ARG A 4 -20.93 3.51 -12.36
N SER A 5 -19.73 3.54 -11.81
CA SER A 5 -18.63 2.74 -12.36
C SER A 5 -19.07 1.27 -12.31
N SER A 6 -19.18 0.64 -13.46
CA SER A 6 -19.48 -0.78 -13.54
C SER A 6 -18.42 -1.53 -12.75
N LYS A 7 -18.86 -2.34 -11.78
CA LYS A 7 -17.95 -3.18 -11.00
C LYS A 7 -17.22 -4.10 -11.97
N ALA A 8 -15.91 -4.06 -11.97
CA ALA A 8 -15.13 -4.97 -12.80
C ALA A 8 -15.42 -6.41 -12.39
N VAL A 9 -15.73 -7.25 -13.38
CA VAL A 9 -16.04 -8.67 -13.18
C VAL A 9 -14.95 -9.51 -13.81
N VAL A 10 -14.44 -10.49 -13.07
CA VAL A 10 -13.47 -11.45 -13.59
C VAL A 10 -14.22 -12.37 -14.57
N SER A 11 -13.86 -12.32 -15.85
CA SER A 11 -14.41 -13.19 -16.88
C SER A 11 -13.87 -14.61 -16.73
N GLY A 12 -14.70 -15.64 -16.94
CA GLY A 12 -14.28 -17.04 -16.85
C GLY A 12 -14.94 -17.85 -15.74
N GLY A 13 -15.92 -17.25 -15.05
CA GLY A 13 -16.73 -17.94 -14.03
C GLY A 13 -16.05 -18.06 -12.66
N THR A 14 -16.79 -18.67 -11.74
CA THR A 14 -16.38 -18.81 -10.34
C THR A 14 -15.15 -19.69 -10.14
N GLY A 15 -14.93 -20.67 -11.04
CA GLY A 15 -13.78 -21.58 -10.97
C GLY A 15 -12.44 -20.86 -11.04
N ILE A 16 -12.28 -19.89 -11.97
CA ILE A 16 -11.05 -19.08 -12.08
C ILE A 16 -10.87 -18.22 -10.83
N TYR A 17 -11.95 -17.63 -10.35
CA TYR A 17 -11.88 -16.80 -9.14
C TYR A 17 -11.41 -17.60 -7.93
N TYR A 18 -11.90 -18.82 -7.73
CA TYR A 18 -11.53 -19.65 -6.59
C TYR A 18 -10.13 -20.27 -6.71
N SER A 19 -9.70 -20.63 -7.91
CA SER A 19 -8.39 -21.26 -8.14
C SER A 19 -7.22 -20.26 -8.09
N ALA A 20 -7.46 -18.97 -8.37
CA ALA A 20 -6.42 -17.96 -8.35
C ALA A 20 -5.98 -17.61 -6.93
N ASP A 21 -4.67 -17.51 -6.68
CA ASP A 21 -4.11 -17.03 -5.43
C ASP A 21 -4.17 -15.50 -5.32
N ASN A 22 -4.02 -14.82 -6.44
CA ASN A 22 -4.10 -13.36 -6.52
C ASN A 22 -4.92 -12.95 -7.74
N ILE A 23 -5.80 -11.96 -7.55
CA ILE A 23 -6.56 -11.29 -8.60
C ILE A 23 -6.34 -9.80 -8.45
N TRP A 24 -5.78 -9.19 -9.49
CA TRP A 24 -5.53 -7.76 -9.54
C TRP A 24 -6.35 -7.12 -10.66
N ILE A 25 -7.05 -6.06 -10.34
CA ILE A 25 -7.76 -5.24 -11.30
C ILE A 25 -6.97 -3.95 -11.49
N ILE A 26 -6.39 -3.77 -12.67
CA ILE A 26 -5.50 -2.67 -12.95
C ILE A 26 -6.25 -1.59 -13.73
N GLY A 27 -6.46 -0.44 -13.07
CA GLY A 27 -6.92 0.78 -13.73
C GLY A 27 -5.74 1.55 -14.32
N ARG A 28 -5.96 2.22 -15.46
CA ARG A 28 -4.95 3.03 -16.14
C ARG A 28 -5.47 4.44 -16.36
N GLN A 29 -4.68 5.43 -16.02
CA GLN A 29 -4.90 6.84 -16.29
C GLN A 29 -3.70 7.42 -17.04
N GLN A 30 -3.95 8.27 -18.03
CA GLN A 30 -2.89 8.95 -18.78
C GLN A 30 -2.27 10.06 -17.93
N ASP A 31 -0.94 10.10 -17.90
CA ASP A 31 -0.17 11.21 -17.38
C ASP A 31 0.15 12.15 -18.55
N LYS A 32 -0.39 13.37 -18.49
CA LYS A 32 -0.30 14.36 -19.57
C LYS A 32 0.39 15.63 -19.11
N ASP A 33 1.23 16.16 -19.99
CA ASP A 33 1.74 17.51 -19.89
C ASP A 33 1.20 18.31 -21.09
N GLY A 34 0.18 19.13 -20.84
CA GLY A 34 -0.59 19.77 -21.91
C GLY A 34 -1.36 18.72 -22.73
N SER A 35 -1.04 18.62 -24.03
CA SER A 35 -1.63 17.64 -24.95
C SER A 35 -0.80 16.36 -25.11
N GLU A 36 0.44 16.35 -24.64
CA GLU A 36 1.36 15.24 -24.79
C GLU A 36 1.22 14.23 -23.64
N ILE A 37 1.19 12.94 -23.96
CA ILE A 37 1.20 11.88 -22.98
C ILE A 37 2.64 11.57 -22.64
N LYS A 38 3.04 11.77 -21.36
CA LYS A 38 4.38 11.47 -20.86
C LYS A 38 4.48 10.12 -20.18
N GLY A 39 3.35 9.50 -19.85
CA GLY A 39 3.32 8.23 -19.17
C GLY A 39 1.93 7.78 -18.78
N TYR A 40 1.87 6.88 -17.81
CA TYR A 40 0.64 6.39 -17.24
C TYR A 40 0.72 6.25 -15.72
N HIS A 41 -0.39 6.54 -15.05
CA HIS A 41 -0.63 6.14 -13.67
C HIS A 41 -1.49 4.88 -13.68
N PHE A 42 -1.00 3.84 -13.07
CA PHE A 42 -1.73 2.60 -12.84
C PHE A 42 -2.19 2.54 -11.41
N ILE A 43 -3.42 2.10 -11.18
CA ILE A 43 -3.93 1.78 -9.85
C ILE A 43 -4.22 0.29 -9.83
N ILE A 44 -3.41 -0.46 -9.10
CA ILE A 44 -3.59 -1.89 -8.89
C ILE A 44 -4.55 -2.06 -7.72
N ASN A 45 -5.77 -2.52 -8.01
CA ASN A 45 -6.75 -2.88 -6.98
C ASN A 45 -6.61 -4.38 -6.70
N ILE A 46 -6.32 -4.74 -5.48
CA ILE A 46 -6.21 -6.14 -5.05
C ILE A 46 -7.62 -6.65 -4.76
N GLU A 47 -8.20 -7.38 -5.72
CA GLU A 47 -9.54 -7.96 -5.57
C GLU A 47 -9.52 -9.22 -4.71
N LYS A 48 -8.49 -10.05 -4.85
CA LYS A 48 -8.24 -11.25 -4.08
C LYS A 48 -6.75 -11.42 -3.83
N SER A 49 -6.36 -11.79 -2.63
CA SER A 49 -4.99 -12.19 -2.31
C SER A 49 -4.96 -13.09 -1.07
N ARG A 50 -4.02 -14.04 -1.06
CA ARG A 50 -3.71 -14.84 0.13
C ARG A 50 -2.65 -14.19 1.03
N TYR A 51 -1.97 -13.15 0.55
CA TYR A 51 -0.78 -12.58 1.20
C TYR A 51 -0.97 -11.15 1.65
N VAL A 52 -1.88 -10.42 1.01
CA VAL A 52 -2.09 -8.98 1.22
C VAL A 52 -3.57 -8.73 1.46
N LYS A 53 -3.90 -7.70 2.23
CA LYS A 53 -5.29 -7.31 2.45
C LYS A 53 -5.98 -7.03 1.13
N GLU A 54 -7.12 -7.69 0.91
CA GLU A 54 -8.02 -7.42 -0.21
C GLU A 54 -8.52 -5.97 -0.17
N LYS A 55 -8.90 -5.45 -1.32
CA LYS A 55 -9.33 -4.06 -1.54
C LYS A 55 -8.23 -3.02 -1.30
N SER A 56 -6.99 -3.44 -1.07
CA SER A 56 -5.83 -2.53 -1.09
C SER A 56 -5.61 -1.96 -2.48
N LYS A 57 -5.19 -0.70 -2.52
CA LYS A 57 -4.85 0.01 -3.77
C LYS A 57 -3.38 0.36 -3.78
N ILE A 58 -2.71 0.03 -4.86
CA ILE A 58 -1.28 0.31 -5.04
C ILE A 58 -1.14 1.18 -6.30
N PRO A 59 -0.87 2.48 -6.14
CA PRO A 59 -0.60 3.35 -7.28
C PRO A 59 0.84 3.17 -7.78
N ILE A 60 1.00 3.07 -9.11
CA ILE A 60 2.29 2.96 -9.78
C ILE A 60 2.32 3.94 -10.94
N SER A 61 3.32 4.81 -10.98
CA SER A 61 3.57 5.72 -12.09
C SER A 61 4.65 5.18 -13.00
N VAL A 62 4.39 5.24 -14.29
CA VAL A 62 5.32 4.80 -15.35
C VAL A 62 5.49 5.94 -16.33
N SER A 63 6.72 6.42 -16.50
CA SER A 63 7.06 7.41 -17.52
C SER A 63 7.67 6.74 -18.74
N TRP A 64 7.52 7.35 -19.91
CA TRP A 64 8.10 6.84 -21.15
C TRP A 64 9.63 6.84 -21.15
N GLU A 65 10.23 7.83 -20.50
CA GLU A 65 11.69 7.99 -20.47
C GLU A 65 12.36 7.23 -19.32
N GLY A 66 11.70 7.15 -18.16
CA GLY A 66 12.28 6.61 -16.92
C GLY A 66 11.71 5.26 -16.47
N GLY A 67 10.69 4.72 -17.15
CA GLY A 67 10.03 3.49 -16.74
C GLY A 67 9.24 3.65 -15.42
N ILE A 68 9.24 2.63 -14.58
CA ILE A 68 8.54 2.65 -13.29
C ILE A 68 9.22 3.64 -12.34
N GLN A 69 8.45 4.60 -11.86
CA GLN A 69 8.95 5.57 -10.89
C GLN A 69 9.10 4.91 -9.51
N LYS A 70 10.34 4.85 -9.03
CA LYS A 70 10.74 4.18 -7.79
C LYS A 70 9.92 4.60 -6.56
N TRP A 71 9.52 5.86 -6.48
CA TRP A 71 8.87 6.44 -5.31
C TRP A 71 7.36 6.63 -5.49
N SER A 72 6.78 6.12 -6.58
CA SER A 72 5.35 6.29 -6.84
C SER A 72 4.50 5.65 -5.76
N GLY A 73 3.44 6.36 -5.35
CA GLY A 73 2.49 5.89 -4.34
C GLY A 73 2.98 5.94 -2.89
N LEU A 74 4.26 6.18 -2.64
CA LEU A 74 4.77 6.24 -1.27
C LEU A 74 4.29 7.47 -0.51
N ILE A 75 4.06 8.59 -1.21
CA ILE A 75 3.69 9.84 -0.56
C ILE A 75 2.34 9.72 0.18
N ASP A 76 1.35 9.12 -0.44
CA ASP A 76 0.03 8.92 0.17
C ASP A 76 0.11 8.00 1.39
N ILE A 77 0.93 6.94 1.30
CA ILE A 77 1.17 6.00 2.40
C ILE A 77 1.86 6.69 3.58
N ALA A 78 2.86 7.52 3.30
CA ALA A 78 3.63 8.23 4.32
C ALA A 78 2.79 9.33 4.99
N VAL A 79 1.94 10.03 4.24
CA VAL A 79 0.99 11.02 4.79
C VAL A 79 -0.05 10.32 5.68
N GLU A 80 -0.64 9.24 5.22
CA GLU A 80 -1.63 8.48 5.99
C GLU A 80 -1.04 7.90 7.28
N GLY A 81 0.23 7.45 7.22
CA GLY A 81 0.95 6.91 8.37
C GLY A 81 1.51 7.95 9.33
N GLY A 82 1.41 9.25 9.02
CA GLY A 82 1.95 10.31 9.86
C GLY A 82 3.46 10.46 9.82
N PHE A 83 4.10 10.07 8.70
CA PHE A 83 5.54 10.26 8.48
C PHE A 83 5.85 11.42 7.56
N VAL A 84 4.84 11.92 6.86
CA VAL A 84 4.92 13.10 6.02
C VAL A 84 3.70 13.97 6.28
N TYR A 85 3.94 15.23 6.54
CA TYR A 85 2.91 16.24 6.64
C TYR A 85 2.54 16.76 5.26
N LYS A 86 1.25 16.88 4.99
CA LYS A 86 0.70 17.47 3.78
C LYS A 86 0.08 18.81 4.10
N GLY A 87 0.68 19.87 3.61
CA GLY A 87 0.25 21.24 3.87
C GLY A 87 0.16 22.08 2.59
N LYS A 88 0.13 23.40 2.76
CA LYS A 88 0.17 24.35 1.65
C LYS A 88 1.57 24.92 1.48
N LYS A 89 2.11 24.83 0.26
CA LYS A 89 3.32 25.54 -0.17
C LYS A 89 2.91 26.57 -1.22
N SER A 90 2.80 27.84 -0.81
CA SER A 90 2.27 28.93 -1.66
C SER A 90 0.83 28.61 -2.14
N ARG A 91 0.60 28.44 -3.45
CA ARG A 91 -0.71 28.13 -4.06
C ARG A 91 -0.93 26.64 -4.30
N SER A 92 0.08 25.81 -4.04
CA SER A 92 0.07 24.37 -4.31
C SER A 92 0.15 23.54 -3.01
N THR A 93 -0.05 22.25 -3.13
CA THR A 93 0.22 21.30 -2.06
C THR A 93 1.72 21.14 -1.86
N GLY A 94 2.15 21.14 -0.60
CA GLY A 94 3.51 20.84 -0.20
C GLY A 94 3.56 19.66 0.76
N TYR A 95 4.71 19.04 0.85
CA TYR A 95 5.01 17.89 1.66
C TYR A 95 6.25 18.14 2.50
N CYS A 96 6.23 17.71 3.76
CA CYS A 96 7.35 17.85 4.66
C CYS A 96 7.52 16.56 5.45
N PRO A 97 8.74 16.03 5.62
CA PRO A 97 8.98 14.96 6.57
C PRO A 97 8.50 15.36 7.97
N MET A 98 7.83 14.47 8.66
CA MET A 98 7.30 14.68 10.00
C MET A 98 7.91 13.67 10.95
N ASP A 99 8.27 14.10 12.12
CA ASP A 99 8.63 13.18 13.18
C ASP A 99 7.38 12.42 13.64
N HIS A 100 7.42 11.10 13.51
CA HIS A 100 6.28 10.23 13.78
C HIS A 100 5.92 10.16 15.28
N GLU A 101 6.90 10.33 16.17
CA GLU A 101 6.70 10.22 17.62
C GLU A 101 6.18 11.54 18.21
N THR A 102 6.79 12.66 17.81
CA THR A 102 6.45 13.99 18.34
C THR A 102 5.40 14.72 17.53
N GLY A 103 5.24 14.35 16.25
CA GLY A 103 4.39 15.08 15.29
C GLY A 103 4.99 16.43 14.85
N GLU A 104 6.26 16.68 15.17
CA GLU A 104 6.92 17.92 14.80
C GLU A 104 7.18 17.98 13.28
N VAL A 105 6.94 19.14 12.71
CA VAL A 105 7.08 19.43 11.28
C VAL A 105 8.00 20.64 11.11
N ASP A 106 9.00 20.52 10.26
CA ASP A 106 9.84 21.66 9.88
C ASP A 106 9.25 22.34 8.63
N ASP A 107 8.33 23.28 8.86
CA ASP A 107 7.65 24.02 7.78
C ASP A 107 8.60 24.76 6.83
N SER A 108 9.86 25.00 7.24
CA SER A 108 10.88 25.59 6.38
C SER A 108 11.32 24.68 5.23
N LYS A 109 11.08 23.36 5.37
CA LYS A 109 11.48 22.32 4.42
C LYS A 109 10.30 21.70 3.65
N MET A 110 9.37 22.54 3.21
CA MET A 110 8.26 22.08 2.38
C MET A 110 8.72 21.81 0.94
N TYR A 111 8.39 20.64 0.44
CA TYR A 111 8.71 20.18 -0.92
C TYR A 111 7.45 20.10 -1.78
N TYR A 112 7.56 20.42 -3.08
CA TYR A 112 6.51 20.03 -4.03
C TYR A 112 6.58 18.52 -4.31
N GLU A 113 5.51 17.93 -4.79
CA GLU A 113 5.45 16.48 -5.05
C GLU A 113 6.60 16.00 -5.95
N ARG A 114 6.96 16.76 -6.99
CA ARG A 114 8.09 16.44 -7.87
C ARG A 114 9.44 16.47 -7.15
N GLU A 115 9.59 17.33 -6.16
CA GLU A 115 10.80 17.48 -5.36
C GLU A 115 10.97 16.34 -4.36
N THR A 116 9.91 15.62 -4.03
CA THR A 116 9.97 14.43 -3.16
C THR A 116 10.46 13.16 -3.89
N MET A 117 10.58 13.22 -5.23
CA MET A 117 10.96 12.05 -6.04
C MET A 117 12.47 11.81 -6.06
N ASN A 118 13.11 11.77 -4.89
CA ASN A 118 14.54 11.53 -4.75
C ASN A 118 14.87 10.70 -3.51
N SER A 119 16.08 10.15 -3.47
CA SER A 119 16.55 9.31 -2.35
C SER A 119 16.71 10.11 -1.05
N GLU A 120 17.13 11.36 -1.13
CA GLU A 120 17.38 12.21 0.04
C GLU A 120 16.11 12.40 0.88
N PHE A 121 14.98 12.58 0.22
CA PHE A 121 13.67 12.70 0.88
C PHE A 121 13.21 11.36 1.47
N TRP A 122 13.39 10.25 0.73
CA TRP A 122 12.79 8.97 1.10
C TRP A 122 13.65 8.09 2.00
N GLU A 123 14.99 8.17 1.93
CA GLU A 123 15.87 7.30 2.72
C GLU A 123 15.64 7.39 4.23
N PRO A 124 15.48 8.59 4.84
CA PRO A 124 15.19 8.68 6.26
C PRO A 124 13.87 8.02 6.64
N ILE A 125 12.83 8.20 5.80
CA ILE A 125 11.49 7.64 6.05
C ILE A 125 11.50 6.12 5.88
N LEU A 126 12.08 5.60 4.80
CA LEU A 126 12.13 4.17 4.51
C LEU A 126 13.01 3.39 5.49
N ASN A 127 14.02 4.02 6.06
CA ASN A 127 14.87 3.40 7.07
C ASN A 127 14.26 3.42 8.46
N ASN A 128 13.22 4.24 8.69
CA ASN A 128 12.52 4.30 9.96
C ASN A 128 11.82 2.95 10.25
N PRO A 129 12.12 2.28 11.38
CA PRO A 129 11.49 1.01 11.76
C PRO A 129 9.97 1.13 11.90
N ALA A 130 9.47 2.26 12.45
CA ALA A 130 8.05 2.51 12.62
C ALA A 130 7.31 2.58 11.27
N PHE A 131 7.92 3.19 10.24
CA PHE A 131 7.35 3.20 8.90
C PHE A 131 7.25 1.79 8.30
N LYS A 132 8.29 0.98 8.45
CA LYS A 132 8.30 -0.41 7.98
C LYS A 132 7.21 -1.23 8.66
N GLU A 133 7.02 -1.05 9.95
CA GLU A 133 5.98 -1.72 10.72
C GLU A 133 4.58 -1.25 10.30
N TYR A 134 4.38 0.06 10.15
CA TYR A 134 3.14 0.63 9.64
C TYR A 134 2.75 0.03 8.28
N VAL A 135 3.68 -0.02 7.32
CA VAL A 135 3.44 -0.60 5.99
C VAL A 135 3.08 -2.08 6.09
N LYS A 136 3.80 -2.84 6.93
CA LYS A 136 3.46 -4.26 7.19
C LYS A 136 2.05 -4.41 7.74
N LYS A 137 1.69 -3.64 8.77
CA LYS A 137 0.35 -3.68 9.38
C LYS A 137 -0.75 -3.27 8.40
N LYS A 138 -0.47 -2.30 7.53
CA LYS A 138 -1.43 -1.81 6.53
C LYS A 138 -1.75 -2.87 5.48
N TYR A 139 -0.76 -3.58 4.97
CA TYR A 139 -0.92 -4.47 3.81
C TYR A 139 -0.88 -5.96 4.15
N LYS A 140 -0.23 -6.39 5.21
CA LYS A 140 -0.11 -7.80 5.57
C LYS A 140 -1.40 -8.31 6.23
N ILE A 141 -1.82 -9.51 5.86
CA ILE A 141 -2.87 -10.24 6.58
C ILE A 141 -2.28 -10.71 7.91
N SER A 142 -2.89 -10.32 9.02
CA SER A 142 -2.50 -10.80 10.35
C SER A 142 -3.08 -12.20 10.54
N HIS A 143 -2.22 -13.20 10.69
CA HIS A 143 -2.62 -14.57 11.05
C HIS A 143 -2.76 -14.78 12.55
N SER A 144 -2.68 -13.73 13.36
CA SER A 144 -2.61 -13.80 14.81
C SER A 144 -3.90 -14.17 15.55
N ALA A 145 -4.99 -14.44 14.83
CA ALA A 145 -6.25 -14.82 15.50
C ALA A 145 -6.53 -16.33 15.59
N VAL A 146 -5.63 -17.18 15.06
CA VAL A 146 -5.88 -18.64 15.02
C VAL A 146 -4.83 -19.44 15.80
N GLN A 147 -3.79 -18.82 16.34
CA GLN A 147 -2.71 -19.53 17.05
C GLN A 147 -2.80 -19.49 18.58
N GLU A 148 -3.81 -18.84 19.18
CA GLU A 148 -3.97 -18.81 20.63
C GLU A 148 -4.93 -19.87 21.22
N GLU A 149 -5.56 -20.73 20.40
CA GLU A 149 -6.52 -21.72 20.90
C GLU A 149 -6.14 -23.20 20.69
N VAL A 150 -4.88 -23.51 20.45
CA VAL A 150 -4.43 -24.92 20.45
C VAL A 150 -3.24 -25.08 21.39
N SER A 151 -3.44 -24.80 22.69
CA SER A 151 -2.79 -25.57 23.73
C SER A 151 -3.64 -26.83 23.95
N ILE A 152 -3.33 -27.87 23.21
CA ILE A 152 -3.80 -29.21 23.55
C ILE A 152 -3.04 -29.60 24.80
N ASP A 153 -3.72 -29.63 25.93
CA ASP A 153 -3.22 -30.26 27.13
C ASP A 153 -3.00 -31.74 26.81
N ASP A 154 -1.74 -32.12 26.63
CA ASP A 154 -1.26 -33.50 26.58
C ASP A 154 -1.21 -34.07 28.00
N GLU A 155 -2.36 -34.17 28.64
CA GLU A 155 -2.52 -34.99 29.84
C GLU A 155 -3.75 -35.90 29.64
N ASP A 156 -3.51 -37.22 29.69
CA ASP A 156 -4.40 -38.37 29.76
C ASP A 156 -4.47 -39.27 28.53
N TYR A 157 -3.37 -39.96 28.25
CA TYR A 157 -3.46 -41.32 27.72
C TYR A 157 -3.06 -42.32 28.81
N ASP A 158 -4.04 -42.72 29.59
CA ASP A 158 -3.94 -43.92 30.42
C ASP A 158 -3.77 -45.12 29.51
N VAL A 159 -2.61 -45.76 29.63
CA VAL A 159 -2.33 -47.06 29.00
C VAL A 159 -3.16 -48.11 29.70
N ILE A 160 -4.16 -48.63 29.02
CA ILE A 160 -4.88 -49.84 29.47
C ILE A 160 -3.99 -51.04 29.08
N GLU A 161 -3.30 -51.61 30.07
CA GLU A 161 -2.67 -52.93 29.94
C GLU A 161 -3.79 -53.97 30.00
N GLU A 162 -3.95 -54.77 28.93
CA GLU A 162 -4.76 -55.97 28.91
C GLU A 162 -3.93 -57.14 29.48
N GLU A 163 -4.50 -57.84 30.50
CA GLU A 163 -4.11 -59.17 30.93
C GLU A 163 -4.67 -60.25 29.99
#